data_4bec5ce756ff4c90f64e623e23940908
#
_entry.id   4bec5ce756ff4c90f64e623e23940908
#
_cell.length_a   1.000
_cell.length_b   1.000
_cell.length_c   1.000
_cell.angle_alpha   90.00
_cell.angle_beta   90.00
_cell.angle_gamma   90.00
#
_symmetry.space_group_name_H-M   'P 1'
#
loop_
_entity.id
_entity.type
_entity.pdbx_description
1 polymer ?
#
loop_
_entity_poly.entity_id
_entity_poly.type
_entity_poly.pdbx_seq_one_letter_code
_entity_poly.pdbx_strand_id
1 'polypeptide(L)'
;MKQLKISVVIALITCLFTQSTYANELAIWDKLKTNNAKGYVLLLRHALAPGSGDPANFKLNDCSTQRNLSDQGRADAKDIGIWLKSKQVKIHRVESSRWCRAKETAKLMAIGNVRLNKNLDSLFNAPDPVKHPQTAAIRKQIVNHRNQDGLLVMVGHFVNIGAIVGSGVDSGEGVLVRAYAKGEIKIVGSSPAP
;
A
#
# COMPACT_ATOMS: atom_id res chain seq x y z
N MET A 1 16.51 3.05 45.49
CA MET A 1 15.62 1.89 45.17
C MET A 1 14.31 2.27 44.46
N LYS A 2 13.84 3.53 44.44
CA LYS A 2 12.61 3.96 43.71
C LYS A 2 12.79 4.10 42.18
N GLN A 3 13.98 4.41 41.69
CA GLN A 3 14.28 4.61 40.26
C GLN A 3 14.21 3.32 39.45
N LEU A 4 14.60 2.18 40.01
CA LEU A 4 14.64 0.88 39.30
C LEU A 4 13.22 0.35 38.98
N LYS A 5 12.24 0.64 39.84
CA LYS A 5 10.85 0.16 39.63
C LYS A 5 10.12 0.87 38.48
N ILE A 6 10.43 2.15 38.23
CA ILE A 6 9.80 2.93 37.14
C ILE A 6 10.30 2.45 35.77
N SER A 7 11.59 2.16 35.63
CA SER A 7 12.17 1.68 34.36
C SER A 7 11.63 0.30 33.94
N VAL A 8 11.41 -0.60 34.90
CA VAL A 8 10.86 -1.95 34.62
C VAL A 8 9.39 -1.86 34.19
N VAL A 9 8.61 -0.97 34.79
CA VAL A 9 7.19 -0.78 34.44
C VAL A 9 7.05 -0.18 33.04
N ILE A 10 7.88 0.79 32.65
CA ILE A 10 7.86 1.40 31.32
C ILE A 10 8.25 0.35 30.25
N ALA A 11 9.28 -0.47 30.50
CA ALA A 11 9.70 -1.52 29.57
C ALA A 11 8.63 -2.62 29.37
N LEU A 12 7.90 -2.98 30.43
CA LEU A 12 6.79 -3.93 30.37
C LEU A 12 5.58 -3.36 29.59
N ILE A 13 5.26 -2.10 29.77
CA ILE A 13 4.15 -1.46 29.06
C ILE A 13 4.46 -1.35 27.56
N THR A 14 5.65 -0.95 27.17
CA THR A 14 6.04 -0.87 25.75
C THR A 14 6.03 -2.24 25.07
N CYS A 15 6.46 -3.31 25.75
CA CYS A 15 6.43 -4.67 25.21
C CYS A 15 5.00 -5.19 25.01
N LEU A 16 4.06 -4.85 25.88
CA LEU A 16 2.66 -5.24 25.77
C LEU A 16 1.93 -4.52 24.62
N PHE A 17 2.24 -3.25 24.36
CA PHE A 17 1.66 -2.50 23.24
C PHE A 17 2.14 -3.01 21.87
N THR A 18 3.42 -3.35 21.73
CA THR A 18 3.96 -3.91 20.48
C THR A 18 3.41 -5.31 20.17
N GLN A 19 3.20 -6.15 21.16
CA GLN A 19 2.59 -7.47 20.97
C GLN A 19 1.11 -7.39 20.55
N SER A 20 0.35 -6.42 21.08
CA SER A 20 -1.07 -6.24 20.73
C SER A 20 -1.26 -5.75 19.28
N THR A 21 -0.41 -4.87 18.78
CA THR A 21 -0.47 -4.40 17.38
C THR A 21 -0.08 -5.52 16.41
N TYR A 22 0.94 -6.29 16.70
CA TYR A 22 1.40 -7.41 15.87
C TYR A 22 0.35 -8.54 15.81
N ALA A 23 -0.29 -8.86 16.93
CA ALA A 23 -1.35 -9.87 16.99
C ALA A 23 -2.58 -9.44 16.17
N ASN A 24 -2.97 -8.15 16.22
CA ASN A 24 -4.06 -7.61 15.41
C ASN A 24 -3.74 -7.64 13.91
N GLU A 25 -2.50 -7.39 13.53
CA GLU A 25 -2.07 -7.41 12.13
C GLU A 25 -2.07 -8.83 11.55
N LEU A 26 -1.59 -9.82 12.31
CA LEU A 26 -1.70 -11.24 11.93
C LEU A 26 -3.16 -11.67 11.76
N ALA A 27 -4.03 -11.28 12.69
CA ALA A 27 -5.45 -11.64 12.67
C ALA A 27 -6.18 -11.09 11.44
N ILE A 28 -5.82 -9.91 10.93
CA ILE A 28 -6.46 -9.34 9.74
C ILE A 28 -6.08 -10.11 8.47
N TRP A 29 -4.80 -10.51 8.32
CA TRP A 29 -4.35 -11.30 7.18
C TRP A 29 -4.94 -12.73 7.19
N ASP A 30 -5.12 -13.33 8.37
CA ASP A 30 -5.80 -14.62 8.52
C ASP A 30 -7.29 -14.52 8.15
N LYS A 31 -7.94 -13.41 8.50
CA LYS A 31 -9.32 -13.14 8.07
C LYS A 31 -9.45 -13.02 6.55
N LEU A 32 -8.43 -12.49 5.88
CA LEU A 32 -8.42 -12.34 4.41
C LEU A 32 -8.32 -13.68 3.67
N LYS A 33 -7.89 -14.76 4.31
CA LYS A 33 -7.87 -16.12 3.73
C LYS A 33 -9.28 -16.70 3.56
N THR A 34 -10.28 -16.20 4.31
CA THR A 34 -11.63 -16.73 4.27
C THR A 34 -12.39 -16.28 3.02
N ASN A 35 -13.28 -17.12 2.50
CA ASN A 35 -14.13 -16.78 1.34
C ASN A 35 -15.10 -15.61 1.59
N ASN A 36 -15.17 -15.10 2.82
CA ASN A 36 -16.05 -13.97 3.21
C ASN A 36 -15.28 -12.65 3.42
N ALA A 37 -14.02 -12.57 3.02
CA ALA A 37 -13.21 -11.35 3.13
C ALA A 37 -13.57 -10.36 2.01
N LYS A 38 -14.59 -9.51 2.26
CA LYS A 38 -15.09 -8.53 1.28
C LYS A 38 -14.57 -7.12 1.57
N GLY A 39 -14.31 -6.39 0.48
CA GLY A 39 -14.08 -4.96 0.52
C GLY A 39 -12.68 -4.53 0.97
N TYR A 40 -11.72 -5.41 0.96
CA TYR A 40 -10.34 -5.09 1.34
C TYR A 40 -9.54 -4.59 0.15
N VAL A 41 -8.80 -3.50 0.35
CA VAL A 41 -7.93 -2.88 -0.64
C VAL A 41 -6.56 -2.63 -0.02
N LEU A 42 -5.49 -3.09 -0.68
CA LEU A 42 -4.12 -2.78 -0.34
C LEU A 42 -3.65 -1.60 -1.21
N LEU A 43 -3.42 -0.46 -0.57
CA LEU A 43 -2.77 0.70 -1.19
C LEU A 43 -1.26 0.55 -0.98
N LEU A 44 -0.54 0.15 -2.02
CA LEU A 44 0.88 -0.17 -1.98
C LEU A 44 1.69 0.95 -2.65
N ARG A 45 2.71 1.47 -1.98
CA ARG A 45 3.70 2.33 -2.64
C ARG A 45 4.63 1.47 -3.49
N HIS A 46 4.98 1.95 -4.69
CA HIS A 46 6.01 1.29 -5.51
C HIS A 46 7.28 1.01 -4.70
N ALA A 47 7.98 -0.06 -5.04
CA ALA A 47 9.24 -0.47 -4.41
C ALA A 47 10.34 0.60 -4.59
N LEU A 48 11.51 0.38 -4.00
CA LEU A 48 12.57 1.37 -3.92
C LEU A 48 12.99 1.91 -5.30
N ALA A 49 12.75 3.20 -5.49
CA ALA A 49 13.22 3.99 -6.63
C ALA A 49 13.98 5.20 -6.07
N PRO A 50 15.33 5.23 -6.12
CA PRO A 50 16.14 6.26 -5.49
C PRO A 50 15.85 7.67 -6.00
N GLY A 51 16.01 8.66 -5.14
CA GLY A 51 15.76 10.07 -5.46
C GLY A 51 14.32 10.52 -5.23
N SER A 52 13.99 11.73 -5.69
CA SER A 52 12.69 12.38 -5.52
C SER A 52 12.21 12.98 -6.84
N GLY A 53 10.90 12.97 -7.06
CA GLY A 53 10.29 13.47 -8.29
C GLY A 53 10.63 12.62 -9.53
N ASP A 54 10.49 13.21 -10.69
CA ASP A 54 10.91 12.66 -11.99
C ASP A 54 11.76 13.70 -12.72
N PRO A 55 12.64 13.33 -13.68
CA PRO A 55 13.46 14.26 -14.46
C PRO A 55 12.62 15.30 -15.22
N ALA A 56 13.18 16.47 -15.50
CA ALA A 56 12.48 17.55 -16.20
C ALA A 56 11.98 17.17 -17.62
N ASN A 57 12.64 16.21 -18.27
CA ASN A 57 12.27 15.67 -19.58
C ASN A 57 11.27 14.49 -19.49
N PHE A 58 10.59 14.31 -18.38
CA PHE A 58 9.66 13.21 -18.13
C PHE A 58 8.66 13.02 -19.27
N LYS A 59 8.52 11.76 -19.71
CA LYS A 59 7.49 11.29 -20.63
C LYS A 59 6.87 10.01 -20.10
N LEU A 60 5.54 10.00 -19.97
CA LEU A 60 4.81 8.88 -19.37
C LEU A 60 5.06 7.53 -20.04
N ASN A 61 5.22 7.53 -21.37
CA ASN A 61 5.38 6.31 -22.16
C ASN A 61 6.84 5.92 -22.42
N ASP A 62 7.79 6.66 -21.85
CA ASP A 62 9.21 6.45 -22.02
C ASP A 62 9.90 6.29 -20.65
N CYS A 63 10.17 5.04 -20.28
CA CYS A 63 10.79 4.74 -18.99
C CYS A 63 12.22 5.29 -18.85
N SER A 64 12.94 5.55 -19.95
CA SER A 64 14.28 6.13 -19.90
C SER A 64 14.29 7.57 -19.38
N THR A 65 13.15 8.25 -19.43
CA THR A 65 12.95 9.61 -18.94
C THR A 65 12.35 9.65 -17.53
N GLN A 66 12.19 8.51 -16.86
CA GLN A 66 11.56 8.41 -15.56
C GLN A 66 12.55 7.99 -14.47
N ARG A 67 12.23 8.30 -13.23
CA ARG A 67 12.87 7.70 -12.06
C ARG A 67 12.35 6.26 -11.92
N ASN A 68 13.25 5.29 -12.08
CA ASN A 68 12.95 3.87 -12.11
C ASN A 68 13.38 3.15 -10.83
N LEU A 69 12.95 1.89 -10.66
CA LEU A 69 13.39 1.04 -9.57
C LEU A 69 14.92 0.83 -9.62
N SER A 70 15.52 0.75 -8.44
CA SER A 70 16.87 0.19 -8.30
C SER A 70 16.83 -1.34 -8.41
N ASP A 71 18.00 -1.98 -8.46
CA ASP A 71 18.08 -3.45 -8.41
C ASP A 71 17.53 -3.97 -7.07
N GLN A 72 17.81 -3.27 -5.96
CA GLN A 72 17.19 -3.56 -4.68
C GLN A 72 15.66 -3.43 -4.77
N GLY A 73 15.13 -2.35 -5.34
CA GLY A 73 13.68 -2.20 -5.49
C GLY A 73 13.03 -3.27 -6.38
N ARG A 74 13.76 -3.84 -7.34
CA ARG A 74 13.29 -5.00 -8.11
C ARG A 74 13.26 -6.28 -7.27
N ALA A 75 14.25 -6.48 -6.39
CA ALA A 75 14.27 -7.56 -5.42
C ALA A 75 13.10 -7.40 -4.43
N ASP A 76 12.97 -6.22 -3.83
CA ASP A 76 11.89 -5.87 -2.90
C ASP A 76 10.51 -6.16 -3.50
N ALA A 77 10.29 -5.78 -4.76
CA ALA A 77 9.01 -6.04 -5.43
C ALA A 77 8.69 -7.54 -5.56
N LYS A 78 9.68 -8.39 -5.79
CA LYS A 78 9.52 -9.85 -5.80
C LYS A 78 9.20 -10.37 -4.41
N ASP A 79 9.88 -9.87 -3.38
CA ASP A 79 9.69 -10.27 -1.98
C ASP A 79 8.30 -9.90 -1.47
N ILE A 80 7.79 -8.71 -1.83
CA ILE A 80 6.39 -8.33 -1.59
C ILE A 80 5.43 -9.35 -2.20
N GLY A 81 5.69 -9.77 -3.44
CA GLY A 81 4.88 -10.79 -4.11
C GLY A 81 4.93 -12.14 -3.43
N ILE A 82 6.11 -12.59 -2.97
CA ILE A 82 6.29 -13.83 -2.19
C ILE A 82 5.53 -13.73 -0.87
N TRP A 83 5.67 -12.62 -0.16
CA TRP A 83 4.97 -12.36 1.08
C TRP A 83 3.44 -12.39 0.89
N LEU A 84 2.88 -11.71 -0.11
CA LEU A 84 1.44 -11.74 -0.39
C LEU A 84 0.93 -13.16 -0.71
N LYS A 85 1.70 -13.94 -1.48
CA LYS A 85 1.38 -15.36 -1.77
C LYS A 85 1.39 -16.21 -0.50
N SER A 86 2.34 -15.98 0.42
CA SER A 86 2.42 -16.70 1.70
C SER A 86 1.19 -16.46 2.59
N LYS A 87 0.51 -15.31 2.40
CA LYS A 87 -0.74 -15.01 3.11
C LYS A 87 -1.95 -15.79 2.57
N GLN A 88 -1.83 -16.49 1.44
CA GLN A 88 -2.90 -17.30 0.83
C GLN A 88 -4.20 -16.50 0.60
N VAL A 89 -4.09 -15.20 0.38
CA VAL A 89 -5.22 -14.30 0.15
C VAL A 89 -5.65 -14.38 -1.31
N LYS A 90 -6.96 -14.52 -1.54
CA LYS A 90 -7.50 -14.42 -2.90
C LYS A 90 -7.29 -13.00 -3.43
N ILE A 91 -6.56 -12.86 -4.52
CA ILE A 91 -6.40 -11.58 -5.22
C ILE A 91 -7.59 -11.38 -6.15
N HIS A 92 -8.34 -10.29 -5.92
CA HIS A 92 -9.43 -9.89 -6.81
C HIS A 92 -8.89 -9.27 -8.10
N ARG A 93 -7.97 -8.30 -7.96
CA ARG A 93 -7.37 -7.57 -9.09
C ARG A 93 -6.11 -6.83 -8.63
N VAL A 94 -5.17 -6.67 -9.56
CA VAL A 94 -3.98 -5.84 -9.39
C VAL A 94 -4.08 -4.65 -10.33
N GLU A 95 -4.03 -3.44 -9.78
CA GLU A 95 -4.00 -2.19 -10.53
C GLU A 95 -2.72 -1.42 -10.24
N SER A 96 -2.23 -0.68 -11.22
CA SER A 96 -1.02 0.11 -11.09
C SER A 96 -1.16 1.47 -11.75
N SER A 97 -0.52 2.47 -11.16
CA SER A 97 -0.16 3.70 -11.84
C SER A 97 0.55 3.41 -13.17
N ARG A 98 0.45 4.34 -14.10
CA ARG A 98 1.11 4.26 -15.41
C ARG A 98 2.61 4.58 -15.35
N TRP A 99 3.13 5.09 -14.24
CA TRP A 99 4.57 5.30 -14.00
C TRP A 99 5.36 4.01 -14.03
N CYS A 100 6.53 4.01 -14.65
CA CYS A 100 7.32 2.80 -14.88
C CYS A 100 7.68 2.07 -13.59
N ARG A 101 8.10 2.79 -12.54
CA ARG A 101 8.40 2.20 -11.22
C ARG A 101 7.21 1.48 -10.59
N ALA A 102 5.99 2.02 -10.73
CA ALA A 102 4.80 1.38 -10.19
C ALA A 102 4.37 0.17 -11.03
N LYS A 103 4.40 0.30 -12.36
CA LYS A 103 4.14 -0.82 -13.29
C LYS A 103 5.10 -1.98 -13.06
N GLU A 104 6.41 -1.67 -12.92
CA GLU A 104 7.44 -2.68 -12.73
C GLU A 104 7.26 -3.38 -11.37
N THR A 105 6.99 -2.63 -10.28
CA THR A 105 6.64 -3.19 -8.97
C THR A 105 5.48 -4.18 -9.10
N ALA A 106 4.36 -3.74 -9.68
CA ALA A 106 3.16 -4.57 -9.80
C ALA A 106 3.40 -5.84 -10.62
N LYS A 107 4.21 -5.76 -11.68
CA LYS A 107 4.58 -6.93 -12.52
C LYS A 107 5.49 -7.90 -11.78
N LEU A 108 6.51 -7.41 -11.08
CA LEU A 108 7.50 -8.23 -10.38
C LEU A 108 6.91 -8.97 -9.17
N MET A 109 5.87 -8.43 -8.53
CA MET A 109 5.10 -9.13 -7.49
C MET A 109 4.48 -10.43 -8.00
N ALA A 110 4.17 -10.55 -9.29
CA ALA A 110 3.65 -11.77 -9.95
C ALA A 110 2.44 -12.40 -9.22
N ILE A 111 1.51 -11.56 -8.73
CA ILE A 111 0.30 -11.97 -7.98
C ILE A 111 -0.98 -11.91 -8.82
N GLY A 112 -0.88 -11.61 -10.10
CA GLY A 112 -2.00 -11.54 -11.04
C GLY A 112 -1.74 -10.60 -12.22
N ASN A 113 -2.67 -10.52 -13.15
CA ASN A 113 -2.59 -9.62 -14.29
C ASN A 113 -2.72 -8.15 -13.85
N VAL A 114 -1.77 -7.32 -14.27
CA VAL A 114 -1.72 -5.91 -13.94
C VAL A 114 -2.57 -5.07 -14.90
N ARG A 115 -3.51 -4.30 -14.36
CA ARG A 115 -4.30 -3.31 -15.10
C ARG A 115 -3.79 -1.90 -14.80
N LEU A 116 -3.57 -1.10 -15.84
CA LEU A 116 -3.18 0.30 -15.65
C LEU A 116 -4.39 1.15 -15.26
N ASN A 117 -4.21 1.98 -14.23
CA ASN A 117 -5.23 2.89 -13.73
C ASN A 117 -4.65 4.31 -13.63
N LYS A 118 -5.09 5.20 -14.50
CA LYS A 118 -4.64 6.60 -14.54
C LYS A 118 -4.90 7.37 -13.24
N ASN A 119 -5.89 6.94 -12.45
CA ASN A 119 -6.19 7.60 -11.17
C ASN A 119 -5.17 7.27 -10.07
N LEU A 120 -4.28 6.30 -10.31
CA LEU A 120 -3.13 5.99 -9.44
C LEU A 120 -1.86 6.75 -9.85
N ASP A 121 -1.89 7.53 -10.93
CA ASP A 121 -0.75 8.31 -11.40
C ASP A 121 -0.27 9.32 -10.36
N SER A 122 1.04 9.60 -10.35
CA SER A 122 1.67 10.38 -9.28
C SER A 122 1.07 11.79 -9.12
N LEU A 123 0.69 12.11 -7.90
CA LEU A 123 0.23 13.45 -7.48
C LEU A 123 1.37 14.27 -6.83
N PHE A 124 2.64 13.92 -7.07
CA PHE A 124 3.79 14.56 -6.43
C PHE A 124 3.82 16.09 -6.64
N ASN A 125 3.43 16.55 -7.81
CA ASN A 125 3.39 17.98 -8.15
C ASN A 125 1.97 18.60 -8.03
N ALA A 126 0.99 17.86 -7.49
CA ALA A 126 -0.36 18.40 -7.33
C ALA A 126 -0.40 19.39 -6.15
N PRO A 127 -0.99 20.59 -6.33
CA PRO A 127 -1.04 21.61 -5.27
C PRO A 127 -1.92 21.16 -4.07
N ASP A 128 -2.96 20.38 -4.31
CA ASP A 128 -3.82 19.81 -3.28
C ASP A 128 -4.17 18.35 -3.64
N PRO A 129 -3.31 17.39 -3.24
CA PRO A 129 -3.56 15.98 -3.53
C PRO A 129 -4.85 15.44 -2.91
N VAL A 130 -5.28 15.97 -1.75
CA VAL A 130 -6.48 15.49 -1.04
C VAL A 130 -7.76 15.81 -1.84
N LYS A 131 -7.85 17.01 -2.41
CA LYS A 131 -9.00 17.45 -3.23
C LYS A 131 -8.88 17.07 -4.70
N HIS A 132 -7.77 16.44 -5.11
CA HIS A 132 -7.54 16.09 -6.51
C HIS A 132 -8.59 15.08 -7.03
N PRO A 133 -9.10 15.24 -8.28
CA PRO A 133 -10.11 14.33 -8.86
C PRO A 133 -9.68 12.85 -8.87
N GLN A 134 -8.38 12.56 -9.05
CA GLN A 134 -7.85 11.18 -8.97
C GLN A 134 -8.07 10.59 -7.58
N THR A 135 -7.83 11.35 -6.51
CA THR A 135 -8.06 10.89 -5.13
C THR A 135 -9.54 10.59 -4.89
N ALA A 136 -10.44 11.45 -5.36
CA ALA A 136 -11.88 11.19 -5.30
C ALA A 136 -12.28 9.92 -6.09
N ALA A 137 -11.68 9.71 -7.27
CA ALA A 137 -11.93 8.53 -8.09
C ALA A 137 -11.45 7.24 -7.41
N ILE A 138 -10.27 7.25 -6.78
CA ILE A 138 -9.75 6.09 -6.02
C ILE A 138 -10.60 5.83 -4.78
N ARG A 139 -10.99 6.86 -4.02
CA ARG A 139 -11.94 6.69 -2.88
C ARG A 139 -13.25 6.05 -3.34
N LYS A 140 -13.82 6.50 -4.44
CA LYS A 140 -15.03 5.89 -5.04
C LYS A 140 -14.80 4.43 -5.42
N GLN A 141 -13.64 4.10 -5.99
CA GLN A 141 -13.30 2.73 -6.37
C GLN A 141 -13.16 1.82 -5.15
N ILE A 142 -12.53 2.29 -4.06
CA ILE A 142 -12.45 1.56 -2.77
C ILE A 142 -13.87 1.28 -2.24
N VAL A 143 -14.74 2.29 -2.24
CA VAL A 143 -16.14 2.15 -1.79
C VAL A 143 -16.91 1.15 -2.67
N ASN A 144 -16.74 1.19 -3.98
CA ASN A 144 -17.38 0.26 -4.91
C ASN A 144 -16.90 -1.19 -4.74
N HIS A 145 -15.66 -1.39 -4.24
CA HIS A 145 -15.12 -2.71 -3.93
C HIS A 145 -15.70 -3.31 -2.65
N ARG A 146 -16.45 -2.57 -1.83
CA ARG A 146 -16.96 -2.94 -0.49
C ARG A 146 -17.59 -4.33 -0.41
N ASN A 147 -18.31 -4.75 -1.43
CA ASN A 147 -19.02 -6.04 -1.46
C ASN A 147 -18.35 -7.09 -2.35
N GLN A 148 -17.16 -6.80 -2.88
CA GLN A 148 -16.41 -7.70 -3.74
C GLN A 148 -15.51 -8.62 -2.92
N ASP A 149 -15.43 -9.89 -3.32
CA ASP A 149 -14.53 -10.86 -2.70
C ASP A 149 -13.10 -10.68 -3.15
N GLY A 150 -12.18 -10.97 -2.26
CA GLY A 150 -10.74 -10.93 -2.50
C GLY A 150 -10.15 -9.53 -2.38
N LEU A 151 -8.83 -9.48 -2.35
CA LEU A 151 -8.04 -8.28 -2.16
C LEU A 151 -7.86 -7.52 -3.49
N LEU A 152 -8.24 -6.27 -3.53
CA LEU A 152 -7.85 -5.34 -4.58
C LEU A 152 -6.50 -4.71 -4.21
N VAL A 153 -5.46 -4.93 -5.04
CA VAL A 153 -4.14 -4.35 -4.85
C VAL A 153 -3.97 -3.16 -5.78
N MET A 154 -3.64 -2.00 -5.24
CA MET A 154 -3.43 -0.75 -5.97
C MET A 154 -2.00 -0.26 -5.75
N VAL A 155 -1.14 -0.38 -6.76
CA VAL A 155 0.26 0.08 -6.70
C VAL A 155 0.35 1.52 -7.20
N GLY A 156 0.73 2.42 -6.31
CA GLY A 156 0.79 3.86 -6.56
C GLY A 156 1.99 4.53 -5.89
N HIS A 157 1.77 5.71 -5.34
CA HIS A 157 2.80 6.63 -4.88
C HIS A 157 2.51 7.15 -3.48
N PHE A 158 3.58 7.60 -2.77
CA PHE A 158 3.53 8.15 -1.42
C PHE A 158 2.43 9.21 -1.24
N VAL A 159 2.42 10.22 -2.12
CA VAL A 159 1.48 11.35 -2.01
C VAL A 159 0.03 10.91 -2.23
N ASN A 160 -0.20 9.98 -3.17
CA ASN A 160 -1.53 9.45 -3.45
C ASN A 160 -2.10 8.68 -2.25
N ILE A 161 -1.27 7.85 -1.61
CA ILE A 161 -1.66 7.07 -0.42
C ILE A 161 -1.96 8.03 0.72
N GLY A 162 -1.05 8.98 0.99
CA GLY A 162 -1.25 10.00 2.02
C GLY A 162 -2.53 10.81 1.85
N ALA A 163 -2.89 11.15 0.61
CA ALA A 163 -4.14 11.85 0.30
C ALA A 163 -5.41 11.04 0.63
N ILE A 164 -5.30 9.70 0.69
CA ILE A 164 -6.43 8.81 1.01
C ILE A 164 -6.50 8.52 2.52
N VAL A 165 -5.36 8.21 3.15
CA VAL A 165 -5.33 7.68 4.53
C VAL A 165 -4.73 8.64 5.55
N GLY A 166 -4.24 9.81 5.14
CA GLY A 166 -3.68 10.85 6.03
C GLY A 166 -2.18 10.75 6.26
N SER A 167 -1.53 9.65 5.89
CA SER A 167 -0.08 9.46 5.99
C SER A 167 0.46 8.71 4.78
N GLY A 168 1.69 9.04 4.37
CA GLY A 168 2.41 8.23 3.38
C GLY A 168 3.02 7.00 4.02
N VAL A 169 3.56 6.12 3.19
CA VAL A 169 4.21 4.87 3.58
C VAL A 169 5.58 4.74 2.92
N ASP A 170 6.46 3.91 3.45
CA ASP A 170 7.78 3.67 2.88
C ASP A 170 7.72 2.92 1.54
N SER A 171 8.84 2.89 0.80
CA SER A 171 8.93 2.19 -0.48
C SER A 171 8.67 0.69 -0.29
N GLY A 172 7.72 0.14 -1.04
CA GLY A 172 7.33 -1.25 -0.90
C GLY A 172 6.35 -1.55 0.25
N GLU A 173 6.07 -0.57 1.10
CA GLU A 173 5.06 -0.68 2.16
C GLU A 173 3.66 -0.42 1.63
N GLY A 174 2.66 -0.99 2.29
CA GLY A 174 1.26 -0.80 1.95
C GLY A 174 0.35 -0.61 3.15
N VAL A 175 -0.75 0.11 2.93
CA VAL A 175 -1.84 0.28 3.89
C VAL A 175 -3.03 -0.55 3.44
N LEU A 176 -3.48 -1.45 4.30
CA LEU A 176 -4.69 -2.22 4.10
C LEU A 176 -5.89 -1.40 4.58
N VAL A 177 -6.78 -1.08 3.66
CA VAL A 177 -8.00 -0.34 3.95
C VAL A 177 -9.24 -1.16 3.66
N ARG A 178 -10.35 -0.80 4.31
CA ARG A 178 -11.68 -1.35 4.06
C ARG A 178 -12.72 -0.25 4.00
N ALA A 179 -13.63 -0.33 3.02
CA ALA A 179 -14.78 0.55 2.97
C ALA A 179 -15.95 -0.02 3.79
N TYR A 180 -16.63 0.87 4.51
CA TYR A 180 -17.81 0.58 5.33
C TYR A 180 -19.07 1.23 4.76
N ALA A 181 -20.19 1.07 5.44
CA ALA A 181 -21.43 1.76 5.10
C ALA A 181 -21.20 3.29 5.10
N LYS A 182 -21.98 4.02 4.31
CA LYS A 182 -21.91 5.48 4.13
C LYS A 182 -20.60 5.98 3.49
N GLY A 183 -19.79 5.08 2.88
CA GLY A 183 -18.56 5.46 2.17
C GLY A 183 -17.34 5.74 3.06
N GLU A 184 -17.41 5.42 4.33
CA GLU A 184 -16.28 5.52 5.26
C GLU A 184 -15.18 4.53 4.85
N ILE A 185 -13.91 4.99 4.81
CA ILE A 185 -12.73 4.16 4.54
C ILE A 185 -11.87 4.16 5.80
N LYS A 186 -11.60 2.98 6.35
CA LYS A 186 -10.75 2.81 7.53
C LYS A 186 -9.49 2.04 7.20
N ILE A 187 -8.40 2.41 7.83
CA ILE A 187 -7.19 1.58 7.89
C ILE A 187 -7.51 0.40 8.81
N VAL A 188 -7.19 -0.80 8.37
CA VAL A 188 -7.44 -2.05 9.11
C VAL A 188 -6.17 -2.89 9.28
N GLY A 189 -5.05 -2.49 8.67
CA GLY A 189 -3.75 -3.14 8.78
C GLY A 189 -2.75 -2.53 7.83
N SER A 190 -1.58 -3.15 7.74
CA SER A 190 -0.51 -2.79 6.82
C SER A 190 0.09 -4.02 6.15
N SER A 191 0.91 -3.82 5.12
CA SER A 191 1.92 -4.77 4.68
C SER A 191 3.28 -4.21 5.06
N PRO A 192 4.23 -5.04 5.52
CA PRO A 192 5.56 -4.55 5.82
C PRO A 192 6.25 -4.04 4.55
N ALA A 193 7.24 -3.15 4.72
CA ALA A 193 8.28 -2.97 3.73
C ALA A 193 9.14 -4.25 3.67
N PRO A 194 9.69 -4.59 2.51
CA PRO A 194 10.60 -5.73 2.35
C PRO A 194 11.95 -5.51 3.04
#